data_858f658db41320821bd0278b85621db2
#
_entry.id   858f658db41320821bd0278b85621db2
#
_cell.length_a   1.000
_cell.length_b   1.000
_cell.length_c   1.000
_cell.angle_alpha   90.00
_cell.angle_beta   90.00
_cell.angle_gamma   90.00
#
_symmetry.space_group_name_H-M   'P 1'
#
loop_
_entity.id
_entity.type
_entity.pdbx_description
1 polymer ?
#
loop_
_entity_poly.entity_id
_entity_poly.type
_entity_poly.pdbx_seq_one_letter_code
_entity_poly.pdbx_strand_id
1 'polypeptide(L)'
;EKVRELAMEKGLVITGSELVGLIPRDAIIMAGKYYLNRLGESAGLPEKMIIETAVQSMGLAELAPFDVDKKVIEYAIRAENRLVDMTLEGFCDELSTDSPAPGGGSVAALCASMSAGLSAMVANLTINKKGYEANWDFAKPIAEEGQRIKADALRAIDDDTQAFYDMMDSMRLPKGTDEEKAIRNEAIQTATKKAIMVPFRTLEIAHECVVLASRIAKIG
;
A
#
# COMPACT_ATOMS: atom_id res chain seq x y z
N GLU A 1 20.04 18.27 5.91
CA GLU A 1 20.03 19.72 5.68
C GLU A 1 21.13 20.43 6.45
N LYS A 2 21.16 20.30 7.75
CA LYS A 2 22.17 20.96 8.58
C LYS A 2 23.62 20.68 8.15
N VAL A 3 23.90 19.46 7.70
CA VAL A 3 25.23 19.10 7.18
C VAL A 3 25.52 19.83 5.86
N ARG A 4 24.53 19.98 4.98
CA ARG A 4 24.67 20.75 3.73
C ARG A 4 24.92 22.24 4.01
N GLU A 5 24.21 22.84 4.94
CA GLU A 5 24.41 24.24 5.36
C GLU A 5 25.86 24.45 5.86
N LEU A 6 26.31 23.60 6.80
CA LEU A 6 27.66 23.66 7.34
C LEU A 6 28.75 23.43 6.29
N ALA A 7 28.50 22.57 5.29
CA ALA A 7 29.42 22.36 4.19
C ALA A 7 29.51 23.60 3.28
N MET A 8 28.34 24.20 2.96
CA MET A 8 28.28 25.43 2.16
C MET A 8 29.01 26.59 2.84
N GLU A 9 28.90 26.76 4.17
CA GLU A 9 29.65 27.76 4.93
C GLU A 9 31.18 27.59 4.77
N LYS A 10 31.63 26.37 4.49
CA LYS A 10 33.04 26.02 4.25
C LYS A 10 33.44 25.95 2.76
N GLY A 11 32.53 26.37 1.86
CA GLY A 11 32.76 26.28 0.41
C GLY A 11 32.74 24.86 -0.15
N LEU A 12 32.15 23.91 0.56
CA LEU A 12 32.04 22.50 0.15
C LEU A 12 30.63 22.20 -0.39
N VAL A 13 30.54 21.31 -1.38
CA VAL A 13 29.27 20.80 -1.93
C VAL A 13 29.19 19.33 -1.58
N ILE A 14 28.05 18.95 -0.95
CA ILE A 14 27.73 17.55 -0.68
C ILE A 14 26.91 17.02 -1.84
N THR A 15 27.44 16.02 -2.52
CA THR A 15 26.80 15.40 -3.69
C THR A 15 25.95 14.19 -3.32
N GLY A 16 26.30 13.46 -2.25
CA GLY A 16 25.60 12.25 -1.85
C GLY A 16 25.74 11.91 -0.39
N SER A 17 25.07 10.83 0.00
CA SER A 17 25.15 10.25 1.33
C SER A 17 25.06 8.72 1.26
N GLU A 18 25.46 8.06 2.31
CA GLU A 18 25.41 6.60 2.42
C GLU A 18 24.67 6.20 3.69
N LEU A 19 23.81 5.18 3.58
CA LEU A 19 23.21 4.52 4.74
C LEU A 19 24.11 3.38 5.18
N VAL A 20 24.67 3.49 6.37
CA VAL A 20 25.49 2.45 7.00
C VAL A 20 24.62 1.72 8.02
N GLY A 21 24.23 0.48 7.71
CA GLY A 21 23.33 -0.34 8.54
C GLY A 21 21.85 -0.21 8.14
N LEU A 22 20.97 -0.52 9.08
CA LEU A 22 19.52 -0.54 8.86
C LEU A 22 18.86 0.70 9.48
N ILE A 23 17.86 1.23 8.80
CA ILE A 23 16.97 2.26 9.32
C ILE A 23 15.52 1.78 9.25
N PRO A 24 14.62 2.27 10.11
CA PRO A 24 13.19 2.02 9.95
C PRO A 24 12.71 2.50 8.58
N ARG A 25 11.86 1.69 7.91
CA ARG A 25 11.24 2.07 6.62
C ARG A 25 10.54 3.42 6.69
N ASP A 26 9.86 3.71 7.79
CA ASP A 26 9.16 4.98 7.97
C ASP A 26 10.10 6.19 7.94
N ALA A 27 11.36 6.03 8.32
CA ALA A 27 12.33 7.12 8.25
C ALA A 27 12.64 7.55 6.81
N ILE A 28 12.78 6.60 5.88
CA ILE A 28 13.01 6.93 4.47
C ILE A 28 11.74 7.46 3.80
N ILE A 29 10.56 6.96 4.20
CA ILE A 29 9.26 7.50 3.74
C ILE A 29 9.09 8.95 4.22
N MET A 30 9.38 9.24 5.49
CA MET A 30 9.35 10.61 6.03
C MET A 30 10.29 11.54 5.28
N ALA A 31 11.50 11.08 4.96
CA ALA A 31 12.44 11.85 4.16
C ALA A 31 11.88 12.16 2.76
N GLY A 32 11.29 11.18 2.08
CA GLY A 32 10.67 11.39 0.77
C GLY A 32 9.53 12.39 0.82
N LYS A 33 8.62 12.26 1.79
CA LYS A 33 7.53 13.22 2.01
C LYS A 33 8.04 14.63 2.30
N TYR A 34 9.10 14.74 3.10
CA TYR A 34 9.72 16.03 3.40
C TYR A 34 10.23 16.71 2.12
N TYR A 35 10.93 15.99 1.25
CA TYR A 35 11.46 16.56 0.01
C TYR A 35 10.34 16.91 -0.99
N LEU A 36 9.30 16.09 -1.12
CA LEU A 36 8.12 16.41 -1.93
C LEU A 36 7.44 17.69 -1.45
N ASN A 37 7.17 17.80 -0.16
CA ASN A 37 6.57 19.01 0.42
C ASN A 37 7.43 20.25 0.20
N ARG A 38 8.74 20.12 0.30
CA ARG A 38 9.69 21.22 0.05
C ARG A 38 9.67 21.70 -1.40
N LEU A 39 9.40 20.80 -2.35
CA LEU A 39 9.24 21.11 -3.77
C LEU A 39 7.83 21.65 -4.11
N GLY A 40 6.93 21.71 -3.12
CA GLY A 40 5.52 22.08 -3.34
C GLY A 40 4.65 20.95 -3.88
N GLU A 41 5.26 19.76 -4.08
CA GLU A 41 4.61 18.59 -4.63
C GLU A 41 3.73 17.84 -3.60
N SER A 42 2.84 16.99 -4.12
CA SER A 42 2.02 16.10 -3.29
C SER A 42 2.83 14.94 -2.74
N ALA A 43 2.63 14.61 -1.47
CA ALA A 43 3.08 13.34 -0.89
C ALA A 43 2.07 12.20 -1.08
N GLY A 44 0.97 12.43 -1.79
CA GLY A 44 -0.04 11.43 -2.17
C GLY A 44 0.37 10.59 -3.37
N LEU A 45 1.60 10.07 -3.35
CA LEU A 45 2.19 9.21 -4.37
C LEU A 45 2.32 7.77 -3.87
N PRO A 46 2.46 6.77 -4.77
CA PRO A 46 2.83 5.41 -4.37
C PRO A 46 4.09 5.39 -3.49
N GLU A 47 4.09 4.57 -2.45
CA GLU A 47 5.19 4.50 -1.46
C GLU A 47 6.56 4.35 -2.10
N LYS A 48 6.68 3.50 -3.14
CA LYS A 48 7.93 3.32 -3.88
C LYS A 48 8.45 4.62 -4.46
N MET A 49 7.58 5.46 -5.05
CA MET A 49 7.97 6.77 -5.61
C MET A 49 8.42 7.74 -4.52
N ILE A 50 7.79 7.69 -3.33
CA ILE A 50 8.20 8.49 -2.17
C ILE A 50 9.61 8.09 -1.72
N ILE A 51 9.89 6.78 -1.65
CA ILE A 51 11.21 6.26 -1.30
C ILE A 51 12.25 6.64 -2.38
N GLU A 52 11.91 6.51 -3.66
CA GLU A 52 12.77 6.92 -4.77
C GLU A 52 13.10 8.41 -4.71
N THR A 53 12.13 9.25 -4.35
CA THR A 53 12.37 10.68 -4.11
C THR A 53 13.36 10.92 -2.97
N ALA A 54 13.25 10.17 -1.87
CA ALA A 54 14.23 10.24 -0.78
C ALA A 54 15.63 9.83 -1.24
N VAL A 55 15.72 8.71 -1.97
CA VAL A 55 16.99 8.18 -2.50
C VAL A 55 17.70 9.21 -3.37
N GLN A 56 16.97 9.83 -4.30
CA GLN A 56 17.52 10.87 -5.19
C GLN A 56 17.89 12.13 -4.41
N SER A 57 16.97 12.64 -3.57
CA SER A 57 17.17 13.91 -2.88
C SER A 57 18.29 13.87 -1.83
N MET A 58 18.55 12.70 -1.24
CA MET A 58 19.67 12.48 -0.30
C MET A 58 20.96 12.02 -1.00
N GLY A 59 20.90 11.71 -2.29
CA GLY A 59 22.06 11.21 -3.03
C GLY A 59 22.51 9.82 -2.57
N LEU A 60 21.58 8.94 -2.18
CA LEU A 60 21.89 7.58 -1.70
C LEU A 60 22.36 6.66 -2.83
N ALA A 61 22.09 7.02 -4.08
CA ALA A 61 22.50 6.25 -5.26
C ALA A 61 23.84 6.75 -5.87
N GLU A 62 24.49 7.77 -5.29
CA GLU A 62 25.70 8.38 -5.85
C GLU A 62 26.94 7.44 -5.78
N LEU A 63 27.04 6.63 -4.72
CA LEU A 63 28.17 5.71 -4.54
C LEU A 63 27.91 4.33 -5.14
N ALA A 64 26.65 3.86 -5.11
CA ALA A 64 26.22 2.59 -5.67
C ALA A 64 24.72 2.62 -6.00
N PRO A 65 24.24 1.85 -6.99
CA PRO A 65 22.83 1.78 -7.31
C PRO A 65 21.97 1.41 -6.08
N PHE A 66 20.91 2.19 -5.85
CA PHE A 66 19.95 1.94 -4.79
C PHE A 66 18.65 1.39 -5.41
N ASP A 67 18.57 0.08 -5.52
CA ASP A 67 17.36 -0.63 -5.97
C ASP A 67 16.40 -0.78 -4.79
N VAL A 68 15.26 -0.07 -4.83
CA VAL A 68 14.27 -0.04 -3.75
C VAL A 68 13.73 -1.46 -3.47
N ASP A 69 13.51 -2.28 -4.51
CA ASP A 69 12.95 -3.62 -4.34
C ASP A 69 13.92 -4.58 -3.62
N LYS A 70 15.23 -4.30 -3.67
CA LYS A 70 16.28 -5.12 -3.02
C LYS A 70 16.76 -4.54 -1.70
N LYS A 71 16.68 -3.21 -1.53
CA LYS A 71 17.21 -2.51 -0.35
C LYS A 71 16.18 -2.30 0.74
N VAL A 72 14.89 -2.28 0.40
CA VAL A 72 13.79 -2.22 1.38
C VAL A 72 13.42 -3.65 1.75
N ILE A 73 13.61 -4.02 3.03
CA ILE A 73 13.44 -5.39 3.51
C ILE A 73 12.03 -5.89 3.22
N GLU A 74 10.99 -5.10 3.49
CA GLU A 74 9.60 -5.47 3.26
C GLU A 74 9.28 -5.76 1.79
N TYR A 75 10.05 -5.22 0.85
CA TYR A 75 9.90 -5.54 -0.57
C TYR A 75 10.70 -6.79 -0.93
N ALA A 76 11.91 -6.93 -0.39
CA ALA A 76 12.80 -8.04 -0.68
C ALA A 76 12.28 -9.39 -0.14
N ILE A 77 11.50 -9.38 0.97
CA ILE A 77 10.96 -10.59 1.62
C ILE A 77 9.48 -10.84 1.30
N ARG A 78 8.93 -10.19 0.29
CA ARG A 78 7.53 -10.40 -0.10
C ARG A 78 7.24 -11.88 -0.38
N ALA A 79 6.06 -12.33 0.07
CA ALA A 79 5.57 -13.65 -0.31
C ALA A 79 5.48 -13.76 -1.84
N GLU A 80 5.86 -14.89 -2.37
CA GLU A 80 5.68 -15.22 -3.79
C GLU A 80 4.22 -15.57 -4.08
N ASN A 81 3.82 -15.46 -5.36
CA ASN A 81 2.50 -15.85 -5.87
C ASN A 81 1.29 -15.17 -5.22
N ARG A 82 1.41 -13.89 -4.87
CA ARG A 82 0.27 -13.11 -4.41
C ARG A 82 -0.62 -12.74 -5.59
N LEU A 83 -1.93 -12.64 -5.35
CA LEU A 83 -2.89 -12.20 -6.38
C LEU A 83 -2.60 -10.77 -6.87
N VAL A 84 -2.14 -9.90 -5.97
CA VAL A 84 -1.78 -8.51 -6.31
C VAL A 84 -0.55 -8.38 -7.21
N ASP A 85 0.26 -9.43 -7.36
CA ASP A 85 1.43 -9.45 -8.25
C ASP A 85 1.09 -10.03 -9.65
N MET A 86 -0.13 -10.53 -9.84
CA MET A 86 -0.60 -11.01 -11.14
C MET A 86 -0.78 -9.83 -12.11
N THR A 87 -0.63 -10.11 -13.40
CA THR A 87 -1.11 -9.17 -14.41
C THR A 87 -2.63 -9.06 -14.32
N LEU A 88 -3.21 -7.94 -14.78
CA LEU A 88 -4.67 -7.79 -14.80
C LEU A 88 -5.34 -8.90 -15.61
N GLU A 89 -4.76 -9.28 -16.75
CA GLU A 89 -5.22 -10.41 -17.58
C GLU A 89 -5.17 -11.70 -16.81
N GLY A 90 -4.03 -12.03 -16.19
CA GLY A 90 -3.87 -13.26 -15.40
C GLY A 90 -4.81 -13.35 -14.21
N PHE A 91 -5.09 -12.24 -13.53
CA PHE A 91 -6.09 -12.19 -12.46
C PHE A 91 -7.50 -12.49 -12.99
N CYS A 92 -7.88 -11.91 -14.14
CA CYS A 92 -9.19 -12.16 -14.76
C CYS A 92 -9.31 -13.60 -15.27
N ASP A 93 -8.24 -14.16 -15.82
CA ASP A 93 -8.20 -15.55 -16.28
C ASP A 93 -8.39 -16.50 -15.10
N GLU A 94 -7.62 -16.34 -14.02
CA GLU A 94 -7.75 -17.16 -12.81
C GLU A 94 -9.16 -17.06 -12.19
N LEU A 95 -9.71 -15.83 -12.10
CA LEU A 95 -11.06 -15.58 -11.60
C LEU A 95 -12.16 -16.32 -12.40
N SER A 96 -11.91 -16.58 -13.68
CA SER A 96 -12.87 -17.23 -14.59
C SER A 96 -12.81 -18.75 -14.59
N THR A 97 -11.89 -19.34 -13.83
CA THR A 97 -11.71 -20.81 -13.74
C THR A 97 -12.63 -21.42 -12.67
N ASP A 98 -12.51 -22.71 -12.43
CA ASP A 98 -13.12 -23.43 -11.31
C ASP A 98 -12.29 -23.36 -10.01
N SER A 99 -11.25 -22.54 -10.00
CA SER A 99 -10.44 -22.25 -8.80
C SER A 99 -11.34 -21.64 -7.70
N PRO A 100 -11.21 -22.07 -6.45
CA PRO A 100 -12.00 -21.51 -5.35
C PRO A 100 -11.60 -20.10 -4.97
N ALA A 101 -10.46 -19.60 -5.45
CA ALA A 101 -9.93 -18.25 -5.24
C ALA A 101 -9.11 -17.81 -6.48
N PRO A 102 -9.12 -16.51 -6.85
CA PRO A 102 -9.81 -15.40 -6.18
C PRO A 102 -11.33 -15.46 -6.25
N GLY A 103 -12.00 -14.92 -5.25
CA GLY A 103 -13.46 -14.84 -5.16
C GLY A 103 -14.01 -13.41 -5.20
N GLY A 104 -15.32 -13.28 -4.89
CA GLY A 104 -15.99 -11.98 -4.89
C GLY A 104 -15.42 -10.97 -3.92
N GLY A 105 -14.87 -11.40 -2.77
CA GLY A 105 -14.22 -10.52 -1.80
C GLY A 105 -12.91 -9.91 -2.35
N SER A 106 -12.09 -10.73 -3.00
CA SER A 106 -10.87 -10.25 -3.69
C SER A 106 -11.21 -9.25 -4.80
N VAL A 107 -12.27 -9.51 -5.59
CA VAL A 107 -12.74 -8.58 -6.64
C VAL A 107 -13.26 -7.27 -6.04
N ALA A 108 -14.04 -7.34 -4.96
CA ALA A 108 -14.53 -6.14 -4.28
C ALA A 108 -13.37 -5.27 -3.74
N ALA A 109 -12.34 -5.91 -3.16
CA ALA A 109 -11.14 -5.23 -2.69
C ALA A 109 -10.36 -4.59 -3.85
N LEU A 110 -10.23 -5.26 -5.00
CA LEU A 110 -9.61 -4.69 -6.20
C LEU A 110 -10.38 -3.45 -6.69
N CYS A 111 -11.71 -3.51 -6.75
CA CYS A 111 -12.54 -2.36 -7.12
C CYS A 111 -12.38 -1.18 -6.15
N ALA A 112 -12.32 -1.45 -4.83
CA ALA A 112 -12.05 -0.43 -3.82
C ALA A 112 -10.67 0.21 -4.03
N SER A 113 -9.64 -0.60 -4.30
CA SER A 113 -8.28 -0.12 -4.60
C SER A 113 -8.26 0.83 -5.80
N MET A 114 -8.94 0.46 -6.89
CA MET A 114 -9.04 1.31 -8.08
C MET A 114 -9.78 2.61 -7.81
N SER A 115 -10.87 2.57 -7.03
CA SER A 115 -11.64 3.75 -6.62
C SER A 115 -10.81 4.73 -5.81
N ALA A 116 -10.05 4.23 -4.82
CA ALA A 116 -9.13 5.05 -4.03
C ALA A 116 -8.01 5.64 -4.90
N GLY A 117 -7.47 4.84 -5.84
CA GLY A 117 -6.46 5.28 -6.80
C GLY A 117 -6.97 6.42 -7.69
N LEU A 118 -8.20 6.33 -8.22
CA LEU A 118 -8.82 7.40 -9.01
C LEU A 118 -9.03 8.68 -8.20
N SER A 119 -9.46 8.55 -6.93
CA SER A 119 -9.62 9.70 -6.05
C SER A 119 -8.28 10.39 -5.78
N ALA A 120 -7.22 9.62 -5.54
CA ALA A 120 -5.86 10.15 -5.39
C ALA A 120 -5.36 10.81 -6.69
N MET A 121 -5.66 10.22 -7.84
CA MET A 121 -5.32 10.79 -9.16
C MET A 121 -5.94 12.17 -9.36
N VAL A 122 -7.25 12.32 -9.11
CA VAL A 122 -7.94 13.60 -9.24
C VAL A 122 -7.33 14.63 -8.28
N ALA A 123 -7.03 14.24 -7.04
CA ALA A 123 -6.39 15.12 -6.07
C ALA A 123 -5.00 15.59 -6.54
N ASN A 124 -4.17 14.67 -7.04
CA ASN A 124 -2.85 14.99 -7.57
C ASN A 124 -2.92 15.88 -8.82
N LEU A 125 -3.91 15.67 -9.70
CA LEU A 125 -4.14 16.52 -10.87
C LEU A 125 -4.63 17.92 -10.51
N THR A 126 -5.29 18.09 -9.36
CA THR A 126 -5.75 19.39 -8.84
C THR A 126 -4.60 20.21 -8.27
N ILE A 127 -3.63 19.55 -7.63
CA ILE A 127 -2.43 20.18 -7.07
C ILE A 127 -1.57 20.72 -8.21
N ASN A 128 -1.09 21.95 -8.07
CA ASN A 128 -0.31 22.71 -9.07
C ASN A 128 -1.07 23.04 -10.36
N LYS A 129 -2.38 22.75 -10.46
CA LYS A 129 -3.21 23.14 -11.61
C LYS A 129 -3.61 24.60 -11.50
N LYS A 130 -3.30 25.38 -12.53
CA LYS A 130 -3.67 26.81 -12.64
C LYS A 130 -5.19 26.99 -12.55
N GLY A 131 -5.64 27.90 -11.70
CA GLY A 131 -7.05 28.18 -11.45
C GLY A 131 -7.66 27.35 -10.32
N TYR A 132 -6.89 26.46 -9.70
CA TYR A 132 -7.31 25.63 -8.57
C TYR A 132 -6.47 25.89 -7.29
N GLU A 133 -5.76 27.02 -7.24
CA GLU A 133 -4.80 27.36 -6.16
C GLU A 133 -5.43 27.29 -4.77
N ALA A 134 -6.71 27.71 -4.65
CA ALA A 134 -7.45 27.66 -3.40
C ALA A 134 -7.72 26.24 -2.88
N ASN A 135 -7.62 25.24 -3.74
CA ASN A 135 -7.93 23.85 -3.42
C ASN A 135 -6.70 23.00 -3.15
N TRP A 136 -5.49 23.48 -3.41
CA TRP A 136 -4.26 22.67 -3.31
C TRP A 136 -4.04 22.07 -1.92
N ASP A 137 -4.20 22.88 -0.87
CA ASP A 137 -4.01 22.42 0.51
C ASP A 137 -5.09 21.44 0.98
N PHE A 138 -6.27 21.49 0.35
CA PHE A 138 -7.34 20.50 0.60
C PHE A 138 -7.13 19.22 -0.20
N ALA A 139 -6.54 19.30 -1.38
CA ALA A 139 -6.30 18.14 -2.24
C ALA A 139 -5.14 17.25 -1.73
N LYS A 140 -4.08 17.85 -1.15
CA LYS A 140 -2.91 17.10 -0.63
C LYS A 140 -3.28 15.97 0.34
N PRO A 141 -4.01 16.22 1.45
CA PRO A 141 -4.39 15.15 2.37
C PRO A 141 -5.34 14.11 1.72
N ILE A 142 -6.17 14.51 0.76
CA ILE A 142 -7.03 13.57 0.02
C ILE A 142 -6.18 12.62 -0.83
N ALA A 143 -5.14 13.11 -1.48
CA ALA A 143 -4.22 12.30 -2.26
C ALA A 143 -3.49 11.28 -1.37
N GLU A 144 -2.99 11.69 -0.21
CA GLU A 144 -2.32 10.79 0.75
C GLU A 144 -3.28 9.74 1.31
N GLU A 145 -4.50 10.14 1.69
CA GLU A 145 -5.53 9.24 2.18
C GLU A 145 -5.94 8.21 1.12
N GLY A 146 -6.05 8.63 -0.15
CA GLY A 146 -6.32 7.73 -1.27
C GLY A 146 -5.24 6.67 -1.46
N GLN A 147 -3.96 7.03 -1.31
CA GLN A 147 -2.87 6.06 -1.35
C GLN A 147 -2.93 5.05 -0.18
N ARG A 148 -3.26 5.51 1.03
CA ARG A 148 -3.45 4.64 2.19
C ARG A 148 -4.58 3.64 1.95
N ILE A 149 -5.76 4.13 1.57
CA ILE A 149 -6.94 3.28 1.30
C ILE A 149 -6.65 2.29 0.18
N LYS A 150 -6.00 2.73 -0.89
CA LYS A 150 -5.56 1.86 -2.00
C LYS A 150 -4.66 0.73 -1.50
N ALA A 151 -3.68 1.03 -0.65
CA ALA A 151 -2.76 0.03 -0.12
C ALA A 151 -3.48 -0.96 0.82
N ASP A 152 -4.43 -0.49 1.65
CA ASP A 152 -5.25 -1.34 2.51
C ASP A 152 -6.12 -2.29 1.67
N ALA A 153 -6.76 -1.78 0.62
CA ALA A 153 -7.58 -2.56 -0.30
C ALA A 153 -6.76 -3.61 -1.06
N LEU A 154 -5.54 -3.28 -1.51
CA LEU A 154 -4.65 -4.24 -2.17
C LEU A 154 -4.27 -5.40 -1.23
N ARG A 155 -4.04 -5.14 0.06
CA ARG A 155 -3.80 -6.20 1.04
C ARG A 155 -5.03 -7.09 1.22
N ALA A 156 -6.22 -6.50 1.24
CA ALA A 156 -7.47 -7.23 1.41
C ALA A 156 -7.74 -8.25 0.29
N ILE A 157 -7.15 -8.09 -0.91
CA ILE A 157 -7.27 -9.06 -2.01
C ILE A 157 -6.68 -10.41 -1.60
N ASP A 158 -5.45 -10.42 -1.08
CA ASP A 158 -4.76 -11.63 -0.64
C ASP A 158 -5.32 -12.16 0.68
N ASP A 159 -5.73 -11.26 1.60
CA ASP A 159 -6.33 -11.62 2.89
C ASP A 159 -7.64 -12.40 2.71
N ASP A 160 -8.47 -12.05 1.72
CA ASP A 160 -9.73 -12.75 1.40
C ASP A 160 -9.46 -14.21 1.00
N THR A 161 -8.52 -14.40 0.08
CA THR A 161 -8.10 -15.73 -0.36
C THR A 161 -7.48 -16.54 0.78
N GLN A 162 -6.62 -15.94 1.59
CA GLN A 162 -6.01 -16.61 2.73
C GLN A 162 -7.04 -17.01 3.79
N ALA A 163 -8.02 -16.17 4.06
CA ALA A 163 -9.09 -16.48 5.00
C ALA A 163 -9.94 -17.68 4.52
N PHE A 164 -10.16 -17.79 3.20
CA PHE A 164 -10.83 -18.94 2.60
C PHE A 164 -10.00 -20.22 2.78
N TYR A 165 -8.72 -20.21 2.46
CA TYR A 165 -7.84 -21.38 2.64
C TYR A 165 -7.73 -21.81 4.10
N ASP A 166 -7.57 -20.86 5.04
CA ASP A 166 -7.55 -21.16 6.48
C ASP A 166 -8.82 -21.89 6.92
N MET A 167 -9.99 -21.50 6.40
CA MET A 167 -11.25 -22.17 6.67
C MET A 167 -11.29 -23.61 6.10
N MET A 168 -10.86 -23.78 4.85
CA MET A 168 -10.80 -25.11 4.22
C MET A 168 -9.84 -26.03 4.96
N ASP A 169 -8.68 -25.54 5.37
CA ASP A 169 -7.70 -26.34 6.11
C ASP A 169 -8.17 -26.72 7.51
N SER A 170 -8.88 -25.82 8.20
CA SER A 170 -9.50 -26.14 9.49
C SER A 170 -10.54 -27.28 9.38
N MET A 171 -11.27 -27.33 8.26
CA MET A 171 -12.24 -28.41 7.98
C MET A 171 -11.59 -29.76 7.70
N ARG A 172 -10.33 -29.78 7.26
CA ARG A 172 -9.55 -31.00 6.96
C ARG A 172 -8.88 -31.60 8.18
N LEU A 173 -8.86 -30.91 9.32
CA LEU A 173 -8.24 -31.41 10.56
C LEU A 173 -8.85 -32.75 10.99
N PRO A 174 -8.06 -33.63 11.66
CA PRO A 174 -8.52 -34.92 12.18
C PRO A 174 -9.74 -34.80 13.08
N LYS A 175 -10.58 -35.85 13.14
CA LYS A 175 -11.83 -35.93 13.92
C LYS A 175 -12.07 -37.31 14.53
N GLY A 176 -11.04 -38.11 14.71
CA GLY A 176 -11.15 -39.49 15.21
C GLY A 176 -11.35 -39.56 16.71
N THR A 177 -10.63 -38.75 17.50
CA THR A 177 -10.74 -38.70 18.96
C THR A 177 -11.53 -37.47 19.42
N ASP A 178 -11.89 -37.41 20.71
CA ASP A 178 -12.63 -36.26 21.24
C ASP A 178 -11.72 -35.04 21.39
N GLU A 179 -10.43 -35.22 21.64
CA GLU A 179 -9.42 -34.16 21.62
C GLU A 179 -9.28 -33.57 20.18
N GLU A 180 -9.17 -34.43 19.17
CA GLU A 180 -9.10 -34.00 17.78
C GLU A 180 -10.34 -33.21 17.36
N LYS A 181 -11.54 -33.66 17.76
CA LYS A 181 -12.79 -32.94 17.51
C LYS A 181 -12.81 -31.57 18.17
N ALA A 182 -12.33 -31.47 19.42
CA ALA A 182 -12.25 -30.22 20.15
C ALA A 182 -11.33 -29.21 19.43
N ILE A 183 -10.11 -29.64 19.10
CA ILE A 183 -9.11 -28.83 18.37
C ILE A 183 -9.68 -28.38 17.01
N ARG A 184 -10.27 -29.30 16.25
CA ARG A 184 -10.90 -29.01 14.97
C ARG A 184 -12.03 -27.99 15.09
N ASN A 185 -12.90 -28.13 16.08
CA ASN A 185 -14.02 -27.20 16.28
C ASN A 185 -13.53 -25.80 16.64
N GLU A 186 -12.51 -25.67 17.46
CA GLU A 186 -11.88 -24.38 17.79
C GLU A 186 -11.24 -23.73 16.55
N ALA A 187 -10.50 -24.52 15.75
CA ALA A 187 -9.88 -24.05 14.52
C ALA A 187 -10.94 -23.56 13.51
N ILE A 188 -12.06 -24.32 13.33
CA ILE A 188 -13.17 -23.91 12.45
C ILE A 188 -13.80 -22.62 12.95
N GLN A 189 -14.06 -22.46 14.24
CA GLN A 189 -14.65 -21.25 14.81
C GLN A 189 -13.74 -20.04 14.56
N THR A 190 -12.44 -20.21 14.75
CA THR A 190 -11.44 -19.16 14.55
C THR A 190 -11.37 -18.75 13.06
N ALA A 191 -11.26 -19.73 12.17
CA ALA A 191 -11.22 -19.50 10.73
C ALA A 191 -12.53 -18.87 10.21
N THR A 192 -13.69 -19.32 10.70
CA THR A 192 -14.98 -18.73 10.36
C THR A 192 -15.08 -17.26 10.75
N LYS A 193 -14.60 -16.91 11.97
CA LYS A 193 -14.57 -15.50 12.39
C LYS A 193 -13.70 -14.67 11.46
N LYS A 194 -12.52 -15.17 11.08
CA LYS A 194 -11.63 -14.50 10.14
C LYS A 194 -12.29 -14.32 8.77
N ALA A 195 -12.92 -15.37 8.24
CA ALA A 195 -13.63 -15.35 6.97
C ALA A 195 -14.84 -14.37 6.93
N ILE A 196 -15.39 -14.00 8.09
CA ILE A 196 -16.42 -12.94 8.22
C ILE A 196 -15.76 -11.56 8.31
N MET A 197 -14.69 -11.43 9.10
CA MET A 197 -14.07 -10.13 9.37
C MET A 197 -13.36 -9.55 8.16
N VAL A 198 -12.78 -10.38 7.29
CA VAL A 198 -12.07 -9.90 6.10
C VAL A 198 -13.01 -9.21 5.10
N PRO A 199 -14.12 -9.82 4.64
CA PRO A 199 -15.10 -9.12 3.80
C PRO A 199 -15.72 -7.89 4.48
N PHE A 200 -15.95 -7.96 5.80
CA PHE A 200 -16.43 -6.80 6.56
C PHE A 200 -15.44 -5.63 6.49
N ARG A 201 -14.14 -5.90 6.65
CA ARG A 201 -13.11 -4.88 6.46
C ARG A 201 -13.07 -4.33 5.05
N THR A 202 -13.28 -5.17 4.04
CA THR A 202 -13.39 -4.73 2.64
C THR A 202 -14.58 -3.78 2.45
N LEU A 203 -15.72 -4.04 3.10
CA LEU A 203 -16.88 -3.14 3.10
C LEU A 203 -16.55 -1.78 3.75
N GLU A 204 -15.84 -1.77 4.90
CA GLU A 204 -15.39 -0.52 5.53
C GLU A 204 -14.49 0.28 4.58
N ILE A 205 -13.52 -0.38 3.94
CA ILE A 205 -12.62 0.25 2.94
C ILE A 205 -13.44 0.82 1.77
N ALA A 206 -14.42 0.09 1.26
CA ALA A 206 -15.29 0.56 0.19
C ALA A 206 -16.09 1.81 0.61
N HIS A 207 -16.57 1.84 1.84
CA HIS A 207 -17.22 3.04 2.40
C HIS A 207 -16.25 4.22 2.50
N GLU A 208 -15.01 4.01 2.99
CA GLU A 208 -13.96 5.04 3.00
C GLU A 208 -13.71 5.60 1.57
N CYS A 209 -13.71 4.74 0.53
CA CYS A 209 -13.59 5.17 -0.87
C CYS A 209 -14.72 6.10 -1.31
N VAL A 210 -15.98 5.81 -0.95
CA VAL A 210 -17.14 6.65 -1.30
C VAL A 210 -17.03 8.02 -0.62
N VAL A 211 -16.65 8.04 0.65
CA VAL A 211 -16.43 9.29 1.39
C VAL A 211 -15.31 10.11 0.75
N LEU A 212 -14.18 9.48 0.41
CA LEU A 212 -13.05 10.13 -0.24
C LEU A 212 -13.44 10.70 -1.61
N ALA A 213 -14.13 9.92 -2.44
CA ALA A 213 -14.63 10.35 -3.75
C ALA A 213 -15.58 11.54 -3.63
N SER A 214 -16.47 11.54 -2.64
CA SER A 214 -17.38 12.68 -2.37
C SER A 214 -16.64 13.94 -1.96
N ARG A 215 -15.51 13.83 -1.26
CA ARG A 215 -14.68 14.98 -0.85
C ARG A 215 -13.95 15.56 -2.06
N ILE A 216 -13.31 14.72 -2.87
CA ILE A 216 -12.52 15.22 -4.00
C ILE A 216 -13.43 15.77 -5.12
N ALA A 217 -14.61 15.21 -5.33
CA ALA A 217 -15.56 15.70 -6.34
C ALA A 217 -16.05 17.15 -6.11
N LYS A 218 -15.83 17.70 -4.92
CA LYS A 218 -16.21 19.09 -4.60
C LYS A 218 -15.14 20.11 -4.94
N ILE A 219 -13.90 19.68 -5.13
CA ILE A 219 -12.73 20.56 -5.24
C ILE A 219 -11.83 20.25 -6.44
N GLY A 220 -11.98 19.07 -7.06
CA GLY A 220 -11.16 18.60 -8.18
C GLY A 220 -11.81 18.74 -9.56
#